data_1852b6370d682e24c15288e239f06394
#
_entry.id   1852b6370d682e24c15288e239f06394
#
_cell.length_a   1.000
_cell.length_b   1.000
_cell.length_c   1.000
_cell.angle_alpha   90.00
_cell.angle_beta   90.00
_cell.angle_gamma   90.00
#
_symmetry.space_group_name_H-M   'P 1'
#
loop_
_entity.id
_entity.type
_entity.pdbx_description
1 polymer ?
#
loop_
_entity_poly.entity_id
_entity_poly.type
_entity_poly.pdbx_seq_one_letter_code
_entity_poly.pdbx_strand_id
1 'polypeptide(L)'
;MDYNYEDKQPDTGKAAFIAPSADIIGDVILGEDTSVWFNTTVRADLAQIRIGRGSNIQDNCVVHVDEDTPTKIGDNVTVGHNAVLHGCTVGNNSLIGMGAILLNNVVIGNES
;
A
#
# COMPACT_ATOMS: atom_id res chain seq x y z
N MET A 1 3.56 7.83 -10.51
CA MET A 1 3.25 9.26 -10.50
C MET A 1 2.29 9.58 -9.36
N ASP A 2 2.47 10.70 -8.70
CA ASP A 2 1.61 11.09 -7.59
C ASP A 2 0.43 11.92 -8.11
N TYR A 3 -0.77 11.57 -7.65
CA TYR A 3 -1.99 12.29 -8.00
C TYR A 3 -2.71 12.76 -6.74
N ASN A 4 -3.18 13.99 -6.72
CA ASN A 4 -4.06 14.47 -5.68
C ASN A 4 -5.47 13.90 -5.88
N TYR A 5 -6.17 13.66 -4.79
CA TYR A 5 -7.59 13.39 -4.82
C TYR A 5 -8.28 14.42 -3.94
N GLU A 6 -9.08 15.31 -4.55
CA GLU A 6 -9.65 16.47 -3.86
C GLU A 6 -8.53 17.29 -3.22
N ASP A 7 -8.56 17.50 -1.90
CA ASP A 7 -7.52 18.24 -1.16
C ASP A 7 -6.44 17.33 -0.57
N LYS A 8 -6.44 16.05 -0.89
CA LYS A 8 -5.50 15.08 -0.35
C LYS A 8 -4.36 14.81 -1.30
N GLN A 9 -3.14 14.87 -0.77
CA GLN A 9 -1.90 14.66 -1.53
C GLN A 9 -1.17 13.45 -0.97
N PRO A 10 -0.57 12.62 -1.84
CA PRO A 10 0.31 11.56 -1.36
C PRO A 10 1.55 12.13 -0.65
N ASP A 11 1.88 11.52 0.48
CA ASP A 11 3.11 11.80 1.22
C ASP A 11 4.12 10.71 0.88
N THR A 12 4.95 10.97 -0.12
CA THR A 12 5.87 9.99 -0.68
C THR A 12 7.34 10.35 -0.49
N GLY A 13 7.64 11.46 0.19
CA GLY A 13 8.99 11.99 0.27
C GLY A 13 10.00 11.10 0.98
N LYS A 14 9.57 10.15 1.81
CA LYS A 14 10.45 9.25 2.55
C LYS A 14 10.70 7.92 1.86
N ALA A 15 9.99 7.64 0.76
CA ALA A 15 10.13 6.39 0.03
C ALA A 15 11.52 6.27 -0.59
N ALA A 16 12.06 5.05 -0.57
CA ALA A 16 13.35 4.77 -1.20
C ALA A 16 13.22 4.66 -2.71
N PHE A 17 12.09 4.13 -3.20
CA PHE A 17 11.88 3.94 -4.63
C PHE A 17 10.39 3.93 -4.97
N ILE A 18 10.01 4.66 -5.99
CA ILE A 18 8.69 4.59 -6.59
C ILE A 18 8.89 4.47 -8.10
N ALA A 19 8.45 3.35 -8.66
CA ALA A 19 8.61 3.12 -10.09
C ALA A 19 7.87 4.20 -10.90
N PRO A 20 8.41 4.64 -12.03
CA PRO A 20 7.73 5.64 -12.86
C PRO A 20 6.34 5.22 -13.32
N SER A 21 6.11 3.91 -13.46
CA SER A 21 4.81 3.37 -13.87
C SER A 21 3.86 3.11 -12.70
N ALA A 22 4.28 3.35 -11.46
CA ALA A 22 3.41 3.24 -10.31
C ALA A 22 2.58 4.51 -10.15
N ASP A 23 1.32 4.37 -9.75
CA ASP A 23 0.43 5.50 -9.49
C ASP A 23 0.04 5.55 -8.03
N ILE A 24 0.30 6.67 -7.39
CA ILE A 24 0.02 6.90 -5.97
C ILE A 24 -1.03 8.02 -5.91
N ILE A 25 -2.21 7.73 -5.41
CA ILE A 25 -3.35 8.63 -5.52
C ILE A 25 -3.95 8.91 -4.14
N GLY A 26 -4.11 10.18 -3.81
CA GLY A 26 -4.88 10.62 -2.65
C GLY A 26 -4.14 10.53 -1.32
N ASP A 27 -4.85 10.15 -0.27
CA ASP A 27 -4.37 10.18 1.10
C ASP A 27 -3.49 8.96 1.43
N VAL A 28 -2.33 8.89 0.78
CA VAL A 28 -1.35 7.83 0.96
C VAL A 28 -0.18 8.36 1.78
N ILE A 29 0.23 7.62 2.80
CA ILE A 29 1.43 7.91 3.57
C ILE A 29 2.40 6.75 3.43
N LEU A 30 3.55 7.00 2.81
CA LEU A 30 4.65 6.05 2.68
C LEU A 30 5.70 6.35 3.73
N GLY A 31 6.03 5.37 4.56
CA GLY A 31 7.08 5.49 5.56
C GLY A 31 8.49 5.48 4.96
N GLU A 32 9.50 5.60 5.81
CA GLU A 32 10.90 5.57 5.38
C GLU A 32 11.24 4.24 4.71
N ASP A 33 12.08 4.28 3.69
CA ASP A 33 12.61 3.10 3.01
C ASP A 33 11.54 2.19 2.41
N THR A 34 10.37 2.75 2.11
CA THR A 34 9.34 1.99 1.38
C THR A 34 9.67 1.96 -0.11
N SER A 35 9.14 0.97 -0.80
CA SER A 35 9.26 0.90 -2.25
C SER A 35 7.96 0.44 -2.89
N VAL A 36 7.63 1.06 -4.01
CA VAL A 36 6.44 0.73 -4.80
C VAL A 36 6.91 0.47 -6.22
N TRP A 37 6.61 -0.72 -6.71
CA TRP A 37 7.23 -1.22 -7.93
C TRP A 37 6.35 -1.02 -9.16
N PHE A 38 6.73 -1.62 -10.28
CA PHE A 38 6.18 -1.26 -11.59
C PHE A 38 4.71 -1.65 -11.74
N ASN A 39 3.93 -0.76 -12.34
CA ASN A 39 2.52 -0.96 -12.65
C ASN A 39 1.63 -1.18 -11.42
N THR A 40 2.08 -0.74 -10.25
CA THR A 40 1.32 -0.83 -9.01
C THR A 40 0.47 0.41 -8.84
N THR A 41 -0.77 0.23 -8.39
CA THR A 41 -1.68 1.33 -8.09
C THR A 41 -1.98 1.34 -6.59
N VAL A 42 -1.73 2.49 -5.96
CA VAL A 42 -2.06 2.73 -4.55
C VAL A 42 -3.04 3.89 -4.53
N ARG A 43 -4.32 3.58 -4.32
CA ARG A 43 -5.37 4.58 -4.47
C ARG A 43 -6.16 4.78 -3.18
N ALA A 44 -5.93 5.90 -2.52
CA ALA A 44 -6.56 6.27 -1.25
C ALA A 44 -7.55 7.41 -1.49
N ASP A 45 -8.66 7.10 -2.12
CA ASP A 45 -9.71 8.06 -2.43
C ASP A 45 -10.76 8.16 -1.32
N LEU A 46 -11.32 7.04 -0.88
CA LEU A 46 -12.40 7.01 0.10
C LEU A 46 -11.92 6.94 1.55
N ALA A 47 -10.70 6.49 1.77
CA ALA A 47 -10.08 6.40 3.10
C ALA A 47 -8.57 6.44 2.94
N GLN A 48 -7.82 6.41 4.05
CA GLN A 48 -6.37 6.51 4.04
C GLN A 48 -5.70 5.17 3.76
N ILE A 49 -4.55 5.22 3.10
CA ILE A 49 -3.60 4.11 3.01
C ILE A 49 -2.32 4.52 3.71
N ARG A 50 -1.85 3.68 4.64
CA ARG A 50 -0.57 3.87 5.31
C ARG A 50 0.29 2.64 5.09
N ILE A 51 1.51 2.86 4.61
CA ILE A 51 2.49 1.80 4.38
C ILE A 51 3.70 2.09 5.25
N GLY A 52 4.01 1.16 6.13
CA GLY A 52 5.03 1.34 7.14
C GLY A 52 6.46 1.20 6.62
N ARG A 53 7.40 1.57 7.46
CA ARG A 53 8.82 1.63 7.16
C ARG A 53 9.36 0.31 6.62
N GLY A 54 10.18 0.38 5.59
CA GLY A 54 10.86 -0.78 5.03
C GLY A 54 9.99 -1.74 4.25
N SER A 55 8.70 -1.44 4.10
CA SER A 55 7.78 -2.30 3.37
C SER A 55 7.91 -2.10 1.86
N ASN A 56 7.62 -3.16 1.11
CA ASN A 56 7.65 -3.10 -0.36
C ASN A 56 6.36 -3.64 -0.95
N ILE A 57 5.87 -2.92 -1.94
CA ILE A 57 4.70 -3.31 -2.72
C ILE A 57 5.20 -3.62 -4.11
N GLN A 58 5.19 -4.88 -4.47
CA GLN A 58 5.82 -5.33 -5.71
C GLN A 58 4.94 -5.10 -6.93
N ASP A 59 5.40 -5.57 -8.07
CA ASP A 59 4.84 -5.25 -9.39
C ASP A 59 3.39 -5.71 -9.54
N ASN A 60 2.59 -4.90 -10.22
CA ASN A 60 1.22 -5.22 -10.60
C ASN A 60 0.27 -5.41 -9.40
N CYS A 61 0.57 -4.80 -8.27
CA CYS A 61 -0.31 -4.85 -7.11
C CYS A 61 -1.36 -3.74 -7.18
N VAL A 62 -2.45 -3.95 -6.45
CA VAL A 62 -3.46 -2.92 -6.21
C VAL A 62 -3.65 -2.79 -4.72
N VAL A 63 -3.49 -1.57 -4.20
CA VAL A 63 -3.79 -1.24 -2.81
C VAL A 63 -4.89 -0.20 -2.85
N HIS A 64 -6.02 -0.52 -2.28
CA HIS A 64 -7.21 0.34 -2.32
C HIS A 64 -7.91 0.31 -0.97
N VAL A 65 -9.00 1.05 -0.88
CA VAL A 65 -9.78 1.24 0.33
C VAL A 65 -11.25 1.24 -0.02
N ASP A 66 -12.08 1.17 1.01
CA ASP A 66 -13.50 1.46 0.88
C ASP A 66 -13.85 2.59 1.84
N GLU A 67 -15.06 3.10 1.77
CA GLU A 67 -15.52 4.15 2.67
C GLU A 67 -15.40 3.66 4.12
N ASP A 68 -14.78 4.49 4.99
CA ASP A 68 -14.53 4.17 6.39
C ASP A 68 -13.73 2.87 6.62
N THR A 69 -13.05 2.38 5.58
CA THR A 69 -12.30 1.14 5.66
C THR A 69 -10.90 1.36 5.08
N PRO A 70 -9.98 1.93 5.88
CA PRO A 70 -8.62 2.21 5.44
C PRO A 70 -7.82 0.92 5.27
N THR A 71 -6.72 1.01 4.54
CA THR A 71 -5.73 -0.05 4.42
C THR A 71 -4.49 0.35 5.18
N LYS A 72 -4.04 -0.52 6.08
CA LYS A 72 -2.84 -0.30 6.89
C LYS A 72 -1.88 -1.45 6.69
N ILE A 73 -0.71 -1.13 6.19
CA ILE A 73 0.38 -2.09 6.01
C ILE A 73 1.48 -1.71 6.98
N GLY A 74 1.88 -2.65 7.81
CA GLY A 74 2.88 -2.42 8.86
C GLY A 74 4.29 -2.23 8.33
N ASP A 75 5.27 -2.35 9.24
CA ASP A 75 6.67 -2.19 8.92
C ASP A 75 7.26 -3.50 8.40
N ASN A 76 8.22 -3.40 7.50
CA ASN A 76 8.98 -4.54 6.96
C ASN A 76 8.07 -5.63 6.38
N VAL A 77 7.03 -5.23 5.69
CA VAL A 77 6.09 -6.12 5.02
C VAL A 77 6.50 -6.26 3.55
N THR A 78 6.50 -7.49 3.06
CA THR A 78 6.67 -7.76 1.64
C THR A 78 5.32 -8.14 1.04
N VAL A 79 4.88 -7.37 0.05
CA VAL A 79 3.67 -7.67 -0.71
C VAL A 79 4.08 -8.17 -2.08
N GLY A 80 3.84 -9.43 -2.34
CA GLY A 80 4.25 -10.10 -3.58
C GLY A 80 3.50 -9.63 -4.80
N HIS A 81 4.03 -9.95 -5.97
CA HIS A 81 3.49 -9.52 -7.26
C HIS A 81 2.01 -9.88 -7.42
N ASN A 82 1.24 -9.03 -8.07
CA ASN A 82 -0.16 -9.26 -8.40
C ASN A 82 -1.09 -9.43 -7.18
N ALA A 83 -0.68 -8.98 -6.01
CA ALA A 83 -1.56 -9.02 -4.84
C ALA A 83 -2.57 -7.87 -4.88
N VAL A 84 -3.72 -8.09 -4.26
CA VAL A 84 -4.76 -7.07 -4.07
C VAL A 84 -4.99 -6.91 -2.57
N LEU A 85 -4.74 -5.70 -2.05
CA LEU A 85 -4.97 -5.36 -0.65
C LEU A 85 -6.04 -4.27 -0.61
N HIS A 86 -7.18 -4.59 -0.06
CA HIS A 86 -8.35 -3.70 -0.12
C HIS A 86 -9.02 -3.61 1.24
N GLY A 87 -8.84 -2.49 1.93
CA GLY A 87 -9.49 -2.26 3.23
C GLY A 87 -9.02 -3.23 4.32
N CYS A 88 -7.77 -3.67 4.28
CA CYS A 88 -7.23 -4.67 5.18
C CYS A 88 -6.14 -4.10 6.07
N THR A 89 -5.74 -4.86 7.07
CA THR A 89 -4.64 -4.52 7.98
C THR A 89 -3.62 -5.66 7.94
N VAL A 90 -2.36 -5.31 7.67
CA VAL A 90 -1.25 -6.27 7.65
C VAL A 90 -0.26 -5.91 8.74
N GLY A 91 0.00 -6.84 9.63
CA GLY A 91 0.94 -6.65 10.74
C GLY A 91 2.40 -6.59 10.28
N ASN A 92 3.27 -6.21 11.20
CA ASN A 92 4.70 -6.04 10.90
C ASN A 92 5.38 -7.36 10.56
N ASN A 93 6.43 -7.27 9.74
CA ASN A 93 7.30 -8.41 9.40
C ASN A 93 6.54 -9.57 8.74
N SER A 94 5.53 -9.26 7.97
CA SER A 94 4.68 -10.27 7.31
C SER A 94 5.02 -10.35 5.83
N LEU A 95 4.69 -11.50 5.23
CA LEU A 95 4.80 -11.72 3.80
C LEU A 95 3.43 -12.01 3.22
N ILE A 96 3.00 -11.20 2.28
CA ILE A 96 1.79 -11.46 1.51
C ILE A 96 2.22 -12.09 0.19
N GLY A 97 1.82 -13.32 -0.02
CA GLY A 97 2.26 -14.08 -1.19
C GLY A 97 1.73 -13.51 -2.50
N MET A 98 2.41 -13.87 -3.59
CA MET A 98 2.01 -13.43 -4.94
C MET A 98 0.59 -13.84 -5.24
N GLY A 99 -0.19 -12.92 -5.81
CA GLY A 99 -1.57 -13.18 -6.21
C GLY A 99 -2.57 -13.24 -5.07
N ALA A 100 -2.18 -12.97 -3.82
CA ALA A 100 -3.10 -12.95 -2.69
C ALA A 100 -4.13 -11.84 -2.84
N ILE A 101 -5.34 -12.09 -2.35
CA ILE A 101 -6.43 -11.11 -2.36
C ILE A 101 -6.94 -10.95 -0.94
N LEU A 102 -6.72 -9.77 -0.37
CA LEU A 102 -7.17 -9.42 0.97
C LEU A 102 -8.28 -8.37 0.85
N LEU A 103 -9.45 -8.70 1.34
CA LEU A 103 -10.63 -7.83 1.23
C LEU A 103 -10.90 -7.09 2.54
N ASN A 104 -11.98 -6.31 2.56
CA ASN A 104 -12.32 -5.43 3.68
C ASN A 104 -12.30 -6.16 5.02
N ASN A 105 -11.67 -5.52 6.00
CA ASN A 105 -11.61 -5.98 7.38
C ASN A 105 -10.80 -7.26 7.62
N VAL A 106 -10.09 -7.75 6.60
CA VAL A 106 -9.12 -8.85 6.82
C VAL A 106 -7.96 -8.30 7.65
N VAL A 107 -7.53 -9.08 8.62
CA VAL A 107 -6.39 -8.76 9.48
C VAL A 107 -5.36 -9.88 9.39
N ILE A 108 -4.16 -9.52 8.96
CA ILE A 108 -3.00 -10.42 8.97
C ILE A 108 -2.15 -10.01 10.17
N GLY A 109 -1.87 -10.96 11.05
CA GLY A 109 -1.06 -10.70 12.23
C GLY A 109 0.42 -10.44 11.90
N ASN A 110 1.19 -10.10 12.93
CA ASN A 110 2.63 -9.90 12.77
C ASN A 110 3.31 -11.21 12.40
N GLU A 111 4.39 -11.12 11.64
CA GLU A 111 5.25 -12.27 11.30
C GLU A 111 4.51 -13.42 10.59
N SER A 112 3.53 -13.05 9.79
CA SER A 112 2.72 -14.02 9.04
C SER A 112 3.20 -14.20 7.60
#